data_3a7daf2c2a531522431b22825ce9c9c3
#
_entry.id   3a7daf2c2a531522431b22825ce9c9c3
#
_cell.length_a   1.000
_cell.length_b   1.000
_cell.length_c   1.000
_cell.angle_alpha   90.00
_cell.angle_beta   90.00
_cell.angle_gamma   90.00
#
_symmetry.space_group_name_H-M   'P 1'
#
loop_
_entity.id
_entity.type
_entity.pdbx_description
1 polymer ?
#
loop_
_entity_poly.entity_id
_entity_poly.type
_entity_poly.pdbx_seq_one_letter_code
_entity_poly.pdbx_strand_id
1 'polypeptide(L)'
;SAAALYGAVAANGAIMVTTKSSQSGKVAINVSSNTTVETPMVLPKFQNSYGVSNQGTFSWGDKLASASPNYAKDYYNLGYTTNNSISLAGGNDNISSYFSYANVSSNGIVPENTYMSHNLLAKVGFNLWTKLHVDVSARYNNQHIENQPTAGYVGNPTLGAYLFPRGEDWDYYKSNYEVYDGTRNINVHNWTNTAQEQFSNPYWMLNRQKPVSYRNRYE
;
A
#
# COMPACT_ATOMS: atom_id res chain seq x y z
N SER A 1 3.12 38.34 2.60
CA SER A 1 2.38 37.11 2.25
C SER A 1 3.29 36.15 1.48
N ALA A 2 3.05 34.85 1.58
CA ALA A 2 3.83 33.85 0.86
C ALA A 2 3.83 34.10 -0.67
N ALA A 3 2.75 34.59 -1.22
CA ALA A 3 2.62 34.95 -2.64
C ALA A 3 3.58 36.10 -3.07
N ALA A 4 3.94 36.99 -2.16
CA ALA A 4 4.88 38.07 -2.48
C ALA A 4 6.32 37.59 -2.67
N LEU A 5 6.68 36.47 -2.02
CA LEU A 5 8.03 35.88 -2.09
C LEU A 5 8.11 34.74 -3.15
N TYR A 6 7.05 33.99 -3.35
CA TYR A 6 7.06 32.75 -4.14
C TYR A 6 6.06 32.78 -5.31
N GLY A 7 5.43 33.94 -5.59
CA GLY A 7 4.51 34.13 -6.70
C GLY A 7 3.15 33.47 -6.49
N ALA A 8 2.38 33.38 -7.58
CA ALA A 8 0.99 32.87 -7.56
C ALA A 8 0.85 31.42 -7.07
N VAL A 9 1.90 30.59 -7.21
CA VAL A 9 1.90 29.18 -6.76
C VAL A 9 1.74 29.09 -5.24
N ALA A 10 2.15 30.11 -4.50
CA ALA A 10 2.05 30.18 -3.06
C ALA A 10 0.82 30.94 -2.55
N ALA A 11 -0.20 31.19 -3.40
CA ALA A 11 -1.42 31.92 -3.02
C ALA A 11 -2.16 31.25 -1.84
N ASN A 12 -2.13 29.93 -1.75
CA ASN A 12 -2.75 29.14 -0.67
C ASN A 12 -1.76 28.76 0.46
N GLY A 13 -0.62 29.41 0.54
CA GLY A 13 0.45 29.12 1.48
C GLY A 13 1.64 28.38 0.84
N ALA A 14 2.75 28.33 1.54
CA ALA A 14 3.95 27.59 1.14
C ALA A 14 4.49 26.79 2.32
N ILE A 15 4.88 25.56 2.07
CA ILE A 15 5.61 24.74 3.02
C ILE A 15 7.08 24.73 2.59
N MET A 16 7.93 25.33 3.42
CA MET A 16 9.36 25.33 3.20
C MET A 16 10.01 24.19 3.94
N VAL A 17 10.71 23.32 3.22
CA VAL A 17 11.45 22.21 3.79
C VAL A 17 12.94 22.50 3.68
N THR A 18 13.59 22.69 4.82
CA THR A 18 15.05 22.74 4.90
C THR A 18 15.56 21.37 5.26
N THR A 19 16.30 20.75 4.35
CA THR A 19 16.92 19.45 4.60
C THR A 19 18.11 19.59 5.56
N LYS A 20 18.33 18.53 6.37
CA LYS A 20 19.52 18.47 7.22
C LYS A 20 20.78 18.61 6.38
N SER A 21 21.69 19.44 6.82
CA SER A 21 23.04 19.55 6.30
C SER A 21 24.04 18.94 7.30
N SER A 22 25.22 18.57 6.84
CA SER A 22 26.28 18.13 7.75
C SER A 22 26.80 19.32 8.56
N GLN A 23 27.18 19.05 9.80
CA GLN A 23 27.92 20.02 10.63
C GLN A 23 29.40 19.77 10.49
N SER A 24 30.20 20.83 10.45
CA SER A 24 31.66 20.76 10.46
C SER A 24 32.18 19.98 11.70
N GLY A 25 33.16 19.13 11.50
CA GLY A 25 34.05 18.63 12.54
C GLY A 25 33.80 17.20 13.06
N LYS A 26 32.60 16.59 12.89
CA LYS A 26 32.36 15.21 13.39
C LYS A 26 31.52 14.40 12.41
N VAL A 27 31.92 13.14 12.23
CA VAL A 27 31.10 12.17 11.52
C VAL A 27 29.92 11.77 12.43
N ALA A 28 28.71 12.00 11.96
CA ALA A 28 27.48 11.56 12.63
C ALA A 28 26.86 10.41 11.84
N ILE A 29 26.59 9.32 12.53
CA ILE A 29 25.88 8.16 11.99
C ILE A 29 24.56 8.07 12.73
N ASN A 30 23.45 8.05 11.98
CA ASN A 30 22.13 7.81 12.55
C ASN A 30 21.53 6.58 11.91
N VAL A 31 21.04 5.67 12.75
CA VAL A 31 20.30 4.48 12.34
C VAL A 31 18.93 4.55 12.98
N SER A 32 17.89 4.31 12.21
CA SER A 32 16.52 4.25 12.71
C SER A 32 15.83 3.03 12.14
N SER A 33 15.09 2.32 12.97
CA SER A 33 14.22 1.23 12.59
C SER A 33 12.89 1.39 13.32
N ASN A 34 11.79 1.29 12.59
CA ASN A 34 10.44 1.35 13.12
C ASN A 34 9.60 0.25 12.48
N THR A 35 8.80 -0.43 13.30
CA THR A 35 7.82 -1.43 12.82
C THR A 35 6.44 -1.04 13.32
N THR A 36 5.50 -0.93 12.42
CA THR A 36 4.08 -0.69 12.69
C THR A 36 3.30 -1.96 12.36
N VAL A 37 2.37 -2.32 13.23
CA VAL A 37 1.43 -3.43 13.03
C VAL A 37 0.02 -2.87 12.93
N GLU A 38 -0.75 -3.35 11.98
CA GLU A 38 -2.06 -2.81 11.63
C GLU A 38 -3.13 -3.90 11.60
N THR A 39 -4.30 -3.58 12.16
CA THR A 39 -5.49 -4.43 12.08
C THR A 39 -6.71 -3.56 11.79
N PRO A 40 -7.74 -4.08 11.10
CA PRO A 40 -9.00 -3.36 10.94
C PRO A 40 -9.62 -3.06 12.30
N MET A 41 -9.86 -1.79 12.61
CA MET A 41 -10.45 -1.36 13.88
C MET A 41 -11.97 -1.51 13.87
N VAL A 42 -12.60 -1.16 12.77
CA VAL A 42 -14.06 -1.18 12.60
C VAL A 42 -14.41 -1.88 11.28
N LEU A 43 -15.25 -2.88 11.37
CA LEU A 43 -15.80 -3.57 10.22
C LEU A 43 -17.32 -3.44 10.20
N PRO A 44 -17.95 -3.44 9.02
CA PRO A 44 -19.41 -3.46 8.92
C PRO A 44 -19.99 -4.67 9.65
N LYS A 45 -21.11 -4.45 10.32
CA LYS A 45 -21.89 -5.53 10.93
C LYS A 45 -22.98 -5.97 9.95
N PHE A 46 -22.90 -7.20 9.53
CA PHE A 46 -23.89 -7.82 8.65
C PHE A 46 -24.80 -8.76 9.45
N GLN A 47 -26.00 -8.99 8.94
CA GLN A 47 -26.84 -10.07 9.43
C GLN A 47 -26.15 -11.43 9.16
N ASN A 48 -26.36 -12.42 10.00
CA ASN A 48 -25.71 -13.73 9.92
C ASN A 48 -26.68 -14.89 10.15
N SER A 49 -27.99 -14.62 10.20
CA SER A 49 -29.01 -15.60 10.53
C SER A 49 -29.77 -16.15 9.32
N TYR A 50 -29.75 -15.43 8.20
CA TYR A 50 -30.44 -15.82 6.97
C TYR A 50 -29.41 -16.04 5.86
N GLY A 51 -29.58 -17.12 5.12
CA GLY A 51 -28.74 -17.49 3.99
C GLY A 51 -29.17 -16.83 2.69
N VAL A 52 -28.64 -17.35 1.59
CA VAL A 52 -28.97 -16.87 0.24
C VAL A 52 -30.36 -17.37 -0.17
N SER A 53 -31.17 -16.50 -0.77
CA SER A 53 -32.33 -16.94 -1.52
C SER A 53 -31.91 -17.57 -2.84
N ASN A 54 -32.72 -18.46 -3.40
CA ASN A 54 -32.44 -19.14 -4.67
C ASN A 54 -31.88 -18.20 -5.73
N GLN A 55 -30.64 -18.47 -6.15
CA GLN A 55 -29.90 -17.70 -7.17
C GLN A 55 -29.62 -16.22 -6.83
N GLY A 56 -29.73 -15.82 -5.57
CA GLY A 56 -29.52 -14.44 -5.16
C GLY A 56 -28.10 -14.13 -4.70
N THR A 57 -27.70 -12.88 -4.87
CA THR A 57 -26.53 -12.27 -4.23
C THR A 57 -26.83 -11.80 -2.80
N PHE A 58 -28.12 -11.74 -2.45
CA PHE A 58 -28.57 -11.16 -1.18
C PHE A 58 -28.92 -12.24 -0.18
N SER A 59 -28.39 -12.09 1.04
CA SER A 59 -28.57 -13.03 2.14
C SER A 59 -29.88 -12.73 2.90
N TRP A 60 -31.04 -12.86 2.23
CA TRP A 60 -32.39 -12.69 2.76
C TRP A 60 -33.30 -13.88 2.43
N GLY A 61 -32.68 -15.06 2.31
CA GLY A 61 -33.39 -16.32 2.05
C GLY A 61 -33.83 -17.02 3.33
N ASP A 62 -33.71 -18.34 3.33
CA ASP A 62 -34.10 -19.17 4.46
C ASP A 62 -33.23 -18.95 5.70
N LYS A 63 -33.82 -19.15 6.87
CA LYS A 63 -33.11 -19.07 8.14
C LYS A 63 -32.08 -20.20 8.22
N LEU A 64 -30.85 -19.86 8.50
CA LEU A 64 -29.76 -20.81 8.71
C LEU A 64 -29.93 -21.60 10.00
N ALA A 65 -29.49 -22.85 10.02
CA ALA A 65 -29.46 -23.69 11.21
C ALA A 65 -28.48 -23.15 12.28
N SER A 66 -27.41 -22.51 11.86
CA SER A 66 -26.43 -21.83 12.70
C SER A 66 -26.04 -20.50 12.11
N ALA A 67 -25.59 -19.55 12.94
CA ALA A 67 -25.13 -18.25 12.48
C ALA A 67 -23.93 -18.38 11.54
N SER A 68 -23.96 -17.66 10.42
CA SER A 68 -22.84 -17.58 9.47
C SER A 68 -21.64 -16.86 10.09
N PRO A 69 -20.41 -17.27 9.79
CA PRO A 69 -19.20 -16.56 10.19
C PRO A 69 -19.14 -15.11 9.66
N ASN A 70 -18.26 -14.30 10.24
CA ASN A 70 -18.01 -12.95 9.75
C ASN A 70 -16.88 -12.95 8.70
N TYR A 71 -17.22 -13.29 7.47
CA TYR A 71 -16.27 -13.37 6.36
C TYR A 71 -15.49 -12.09 6.09
N ALA A 72 -16.09 -10.92 6.38
CA ALA A 72 -15.38 -9.65 6.24
C ALA A 72 -14.18 -9.55 7.19
N LYS A 73 -14.26 -10.18 8.37
CA LYS A 73 -13.13 -10.27 9.29
C LYS A 73 -12.06 -11.24 8.77
N ASP A 74 -12.49 -12.39 8.26
CA ASP A 74 -11.60 -13.47 7.83
C ASP A 74 -10.88 -13.14 6.50
N TYR A 75 -11.36 -12.11 5.78
CA TYR A 75 -10.72 -11.59 4.59
C TYR A 75 -9.42 -10.85 4.89
N TYR A 76 -9.35 -10.09 5.99
CA TYR A 76 -8.20 -9.25 6.29
C TYR A 76 -7.07 -10.00 6.98
N ASN A 77 -5.86 -9.64 6.65
CA ASN A 77 -4.64 -10.08 7.30
C ASN A 77 -4.20 -9.10 8.39
N LEU A 78 -3.23 -9.53 9.19
CA LEU A 78 -2.43 -8.62 9.99
C LEU A 78 -1.49 -7.87 9.05
N GLY A 79 -1.63 -6.55 8.99
CA GLY A 79 -0.73 -5.68 8.24
C GLY A 79 0.52 -5.36 9.06
N TYR A 80 1.64 -5.19 8.40
CA TYR A 80 2.87 -4.70 9.03
C TYR A 80 3.69 -3.85 8.07
N THR A 81 4.29 -2.79 8.60
CA THR A 81 5.17 -1.89 7.88
C THR A 81 6.47 -1.72 8.64
N THR A 82 7.59 -1.94 7.98
CA THR A 82 8.92 -1.65 8.52
C THR A 82 9.53 -0.48 7.78
N ASN A 83 10.08 0.46 8.56
CA ASN A 83 10.83 1.60 8.06
C ASN A 83 12.23 1.53 8.64
N ASN A 84 13.22 1.34 7.81
CA ASN A 84 14.62 1.28 8.20
C ASN A 84 15.38 2.38 7.49
N SER A 85 16.22 3.10 8.22
CA SER A 85 17.07 4.13 7.61
C SER A 85 18.44 4.22 8.28
N ILE A 86 19.41 4.58 7.46
CA ILE A 86 20.74 4.94 7.90
C ILE A 86 21.13 6.25 7.25
N SER A 87 21.76 7.15 8.00
CA SER A 87 22.36 8.35 7.44
C SER A 87 23.74 8.60 8.01
N LEU A 88 24.61 9.12 7.16
CA LEU A 88 25.98 9.51 7.45
C LEU A 88 26.11 10.98 7.13
N ALA A 89 26.62 11.74 8.06
CA ALA A 89 26.92 13.15 7.86
C ALA A 89 28.35 13.45 8.35
N GLY A 90 29.10 14.24 7.62
CA GLY A 90 30.46 14.60 8.01
C GLY A 90 30.99 15.71 7.14
N GLY A 91 32.02 16.36 7.60
CA GLY A 91 32.65 17.45 6.85
C GLY A 91 33.65 18.26 7.67
N ASN A 92 34.16 19.28 7.04
CA ASN A 92 35.00 20.31 7.63
C ASN A 92 34.51 21.68 7.14
N ASP A 93 35.25 22.73 7.42
CA ASP A 93 34.87 24.10 7.08
C ASP A 93 34.73 24.33 5.56
N ASN A 94 35.37 23.53 4.74
CA ASN A 94 35.40 23.67 3.29
C ASN A 94 34.46 22.67 2.56
N ILE A 95 34.20 21.50 3.17
CA ILE A 95 33.42 20.42 2.55
C ILE A 95 32.45 19.88 3.57
N SER A 96 31.19 19.72 3.15
CA SER A 96 30.17 19.04 3.90
C SER A 96 29.61 17.88 3.07
N SER A 97 29.38 16.73 3.69
CA SER A 97 28.81 15.57 3.03
C SER A 97 27.68 14.96 3.84
N TYR A 98 26.62 14.56 3.16
CA TYR A 98 25.50 13.83 3.74
C TYR A 98 25.10 12.70 2.78
N PHE A 99 24.97 11.53 3.33
CA PHE A 99 24.44 10.36 2.62
C PHE A 99 23.32 9.75 3.46
N SER A 100 22.25 9.32 2.82
CA SER A 100 21.22 8.56 3.51
C SER A 100 20.61 7.50 2.61
N TYR A 101 20.24 6.39 3.23
CA TYR A 101 19.44 5.34 2.65
C TYR A 101 18.26 5.06 3.56
N ALA A 102 17.07 4.93 2.98
CA ALA A 102 15.88 4.50 3.68
C ALA A 102 15.13 3.44 2.86
N ASN A 103 14.65 2.42 3.56
CA ASN A 103 13.82 1.37 3.00
C ASN A 103 12.49 1.34 3.76
N VAL A 104 11.40 1.24 3.02
CA VAL A 104 10.07 0.94 3.55
C VAL A 104 9.62 -0.37 2.93
N SER A 105 9.20 -1.32 3.76
CA SER A 105 8.58 -2.56 3.34
C SER A 105 7.27 -2.73 4.09
N SER A 106 6.18 -2.90 3.36
CA SER A 106 4.85 -3.00 3.93
C SER A 106 4.06 -4.14 3.30
N ASN A 107 3.41 -4.92 4.15
CA ASN A 107 2.33 -5.82 3.77
C ASN A 107 1.04 -5.25 4.39
N GLY A 108 0.09 -4.88 3.55
CA GLY A 108 -1.16 -4.28 3.99
C GLY A 108 -2.11 -5.27 4.64
N ILE A 109 -3.17 -4.75 5.24
CA ILE A 109 -4.26 -5.57 5.82
C ILE A 109 -5.08 -6.30 4.73
N VAL A 110 -5.12 -5.78 3.50
CA VAL A 110 -5.72 -6.47 2.35
C VAL A 110 -4.74 -7.54 1.90
N PRO A 111 -5.20 -8.79 1.67
CA PRO A 111 -4.32 -9.86 1.20
C PRO A 111 -3.56 -9.47 -0.07
N GLU A 112 -2.34 -9.97 -0.23
CA GLU A 112 -1.46 -9.74 -1.38
C GLU A 112 -1.14 -8.25 -1.68
N ASN A 113 -1.56 -7.31 -0.82
CA ASN A 113 -1.16 -5.92 -0.95
C ASN A 113 0.24 -5.72 -0.38
N THR A 114 1.18 -5.32 -1.22
CA THR A 114 2.56 -5.05 -0.81
C THR A 114 3.03 -3.69 -1.32
N TYR A 115 3.87 -3.06 -0.53
CA TYR A 115 4.58 -1.84 -0.88
C TYR A 115 6.05 -1.98 -0.49
N MET A 116 6.93 -1.64 -1.40
CA MET A 116 8.37 -1.55 -1.15
C MET A 116 8.92 -0.26 -1.72
N SER A 117 9.75 0.44 -0.97
CA SER A 117 10.49 1.57 -1.51
C SER A 117 11.93 1.64 -1.00
N HIS A 118 12.79 2.16 -1.86
CA HIS A 118 14.18 2.44 -1.57
C HIS A 118 14.45 3.90 -1.90
N ASN A 119 14.98 4.64 -0.93
CA ASN A 119 15.31 6.05 -1.08
C ASN A 119 16.80 6.24 -0.80
N LEU A 120 17.51 6.78 -1.76
CA LEU A 120 18.90 7.15 -1.65
C LEU A 120 19.02 8.66 -1.81
N LEU A 121 19.83 9.29 -0.96
CA LEU A 121 20.20 10.70 -1.08
C LEU A 121 21.69 10.84 -0.81
N ALA A 122 22.37 11.48 -1.74
CA ALA A 122 23.73 11.96 -1.54
C ALA A 122 23.74 13.48 -1.71
N LYS A 123 24.35 14.19 -0.78
CA LYS A 123 24.52 15.64 -0.84
C LYS A 123 25.94 16.00 -0.46
N VAL A 124 26.57 16.87 -1.26
CA VAL A 124 27.90 17.40 -0.97
C VAL A 124 27.87 18.91 -1.16
N GLY A 125 28.33 19.64 -0.17
CA GLY A 125 28.50 21.10 -0.20
C GLY A 125 29.97 21.47 -0.19
N PHE A 126 30.33 22.47 -0.95
CA PHE A 126 31.69 23.00 -1.04
C PHE A 126 31.70 24.50 -0.80
N ASN A 127 32.58 24.97 0.08
CA ASN A 127 32.93 26.37 0.19
C ASN A 127 34.16 26.63 -0.71
N LEU A 128 33.90 27.19 -1.89
CA LEU A 128 34.95 27.60 -2.81
C LEU A 128 35.29 29.07 -2.51
N TRP A 129 36.45 29.30 -1.92
CA TRP A 129 36.87 30.59 -1.40
C TRP A 129 35.88 31.15 -0.36
N THR A 130 36.02 32.40 0.00
CA THR A 130 35.20 33.04 1.05
C THR A 130 33.82 33.50 0.61
N LYS A 131 33.48 33.34 -0.68
CA LYS A 131 32.27 33.96 -1.27
C LYS A 131 31.39 33.01 -2.07
N LEU A 132 31.82 31.79 -2.34
CA LEU A 132 31.07 30.84 -3.16
C LEU A 132 30.83 29.54 -2.40
N HIS A 133 29.56 29.27 -2.17
CA HIS A 133 29.09 27.97 -1.67
C HIS A 133 28.35 27.22 -2.80
N VAL A 134 28.69 25.96 -2.99
CA VAL A 134 28.09 25.11 -4.00
C VAL A 134 27.55 23.87 -3.32
N ASP A 135 26.25 23.61 -3.47
CA ASP A 135 25.58 22.37 -3.05
C ASP A 135 25.24 21.51 -4.26
N VAL A 136 25.66 20.27 -4.23
CA VAL A 136 25.27 19.25 -5.22
C VAL A 136 24.52 18.16 -4.48
N SER A 137 23.36 17.77 -5.01
CA SER A 137 22.60 16.65 -4.46
C SER A 137 22.13 15.70 -5.57
N ALA A 138 22.13 14.41 -5.27
CA ALA A 138 21.57 13.37 -6.10
C ALA A 138 20.60 12.55 -5.26
N ARG A 139 19.41 12.34 -5.81
CA ARG A 139 18.38 11.49 -5.18
C ARG A 139 17.96 10.38 -6.13
N TYR A 140 17.75 9.22 -5.55
CA TYR A 140 17.12 8.10 -6.24
C TYR A 140 16.01 7.55 -5.37
N ASN A 141 14.83 7.42 -5.93
CA ASN A 141 13.70 6.76 -5.30
C ASN A 141 13.19 5.65 -6.23
N ASN A 142 13.07 4.46 -5.68
CA ASN A 142 12.43 3.31 -6.32
C ASN A 142 11.20 2.93 -5.49
N GLN A 143 10.08 2.67 -6.15
CA GLN A 143 8.86 2.19 -5.53
C GLN A 143 8.31 1.01 -6.31
N HIS A 144 7.85 0.01 -5.58
CA HIS A 144 7.12 -1.15 -6.09
C HIS A 144 5.86 -1.34 -5.27
N ILE A 145 4.72 -1.39 -5.93
CA ILE A 145 3.40 -1.56 -5.30
C ILE A 145 2.68 -2.69 -6.02
N GLU A 146 2.19 -3.66 -5.25
CA GLU A 146 1.33 -4.71 -5.76
C GLU A 146 -0.03 -4.63 -5.09
N ASN A 147 -1.09 -4.93 -5.86
CA ASN A 147 -2.47 -4.97 -5.38
C ASN A 147 -2.85 -3.74 -4.54
N GLN A 148 -2.52 -2.54 -5.04
CA GLN A 148 -2.95 -1.31 -4.36
C GLN A 148 -4.46 -1.35 -4.16
N PRO A 149 -4.96 -1.16 -2.92
CA PRO A 149 -6.39 -1.18 -2.65
C PRO A 149 -7.13 -0.18 -3.53
N THR A 150 -8.16 -0.66 -4.22
CA THR A 150 -9.03 0.16 -5.07
C THR A 150 -10.32 0.47 -4.34
N ALA A 151 -10.80 1.70 -4.52
CA ALA A 151 -12.13 2.08 -4.08
C ALA A 151 -13.12 1.93 -5.24
N GLY A 152 -14.41 1.81 -4.93
CA GLY A 152 -15.47 1.74 -5.93
C GLY A 152 -16.11 0.36 -6.04
N TYR A 153 -16.90 0.20 -7.09
CA TYR A 153 -17.76 -0.96 -7.28
C TYR A 153 -17.11 -2.04 -8.14
N VAL A 154 -16.40 -1.66 -9.18
CA VAL A 154 -15.75 -2.57 -10.13
C VAL A 154 -14.27 -2.71 -9.78
N GLY A 155 -13.75 -3.94 -9.79
CA GLY A 155 -12.34 -4.19 -9.55
C GLY A 155 -11.91 -4.05 -8.07
N ASN A 156 -12.87 -4.04 -7.13
CA ASN A 156 -12.61 -3.94 -5.71
C ASN A 156 -12.74 -5.31 -5.03
N PRO A 157 -11.64 -5.99 -4.67
CA PRO A 157 -11.71 -7.32 -4.06
C PRO A 157 -12.39 -7.31 -2.67
N THR A 158 -12.32 -6.20 -1.94
CA THR A 158 -12.98 -6.06 -0.63
C THR A 158 -14.50 -6.13 -0.74
N LEU A 159 -15.07 -5.67 -1.86
CA LEU A 159 -16.50 -5.73 -2.09
C LEU A 159 -17.00 -7.19 -2.16
N GLY A 160 -16.25 -8.07 -2.84
CA GLY A 160 -16.55 -9.50 -2.88
C GLY A 160 -16.60 -10.13 -1.49
N ALA A 161 -15.66 -9.78 -0.62
CA ALA A 161 -15.64 -10.25 0.76
C ALA A 161 -16.83 -9.74 1.59
N TYR A 162 -17.23 -8.48 1.41
CA TYR A 162 -18.36 -7.89 2.14
C TYR A 162 -19.72 -8.43 1.67
N LEU A 163 -19.86 -8.70 0.39
CA LEU A 163 -21.08 -9.20 -0.23
C LEU A 163 -21.13 -10.72 -0.32
N PHE A 164 -20.15 -11.42 0.24
CA PHE A 164 -20.15 -12.89 0.23
C PHE A 164 -21.43 -13.43 0.87
N PRO A 165 -22.13 -14.36 0.18
CA PRO A 165 -23.41 -14.87 0.61
C PRO A 165 -23.32 -15.60 1.95
N ARG A 166 -24.28 -15.34 2.85
CA ARG A 166 -24.33 -15.99 4.15
C ARG A 166 -24.76 -17.45 4.01
N GLY A 167 -24.04 -18.34 4.71
CA GLY A 167 -24.26 -19.77 4.66
C GLY A 167 -23.43 -20.52 3.63
N GLU A 168 -22.73 -19.81 2.75
CA GLU A 168 -21.77 -20.40 1.82
C GLU A 168 -20.41 -20.65 2.48
N ASP A 169 -19.62 -21.55 1.91
CA ASP A 169 -18.31 -21.95 2.42
C ASP A 169 -17.22 -20.98 1.91
N TRP A 170 -16.85 -20.02 2.76
CA TRP A 170 -15.79 -19.04 2.47
C TRP A 170 -14.43 -19.71 2.23
N ASP A 171 -14.07 -20.70 3.05
CA ASP A 171 -12.76 -21.35 2.99
C ASP A 171 -12.61 -22.19 1.72
N TYR A 172 -13.70 -22.76 1.24
CA TYR A 172 -13.72 -23.41 -0.06
C TYR A 172 -13.36 -22.43 -1.19
N TYR A 173 -14.04 -21.28 -1.27
CA TYR A 173 -13.80 -20.28 -2.32
C TYR A 173 -12.47 -19.57 -2.16
N LYS A 174 -11.95 -19.43 -0.96
CA LYS A 174 -10.61 -18.92 -0.68
C LYS A 174 -9.54 -19.87 -1.23
N SER A 175 -9.67 -21.15 -0.97
CA SER A 175 -8.70 -22.17 -1.36
C SER A 175 -8.81 -22.57 -2.84
N ASN A 176 -10.01 -22.49 -3.39
CA ASN A 176 -10.34 -22.86 -4.78
C ASN A 176 -10.87 -21.62 -5.53
N TYR A 177 -10.09 -20.53 -5.54
CA TYR A 177 -10.52 -19.26 -6.13
C TYR A 177 -10.64 -19.31 -7.67
N GLU A 178 -10.12 -20.34 -8.30
CA GLU A 178 -10.20 -20.57 -9.75
C GLU A 178 -10.60 -22.01 -10.08
N VAL A 179 -11.20 -22.19 -11.23
CA VAL A 179 -11.59 -23.48 -11.81
C VAL A 179 -11.23 -23.50 -13.29
N TYR A 180 -10.80 -24.66 -13.78
CA TYR A 180 -10.49 -24.83 -15.19
C TYR A 180 -11.75 -24.97 -16.03
N ASP A 181 -11.91 -24.12 -17.04
CA ASP A 181 -12.95 -24.20 -18.05
C ASP A 181 -12.41 -24.92 -19.29
N GLY A 182 -12.78 -26.20 -19.42
CA GLY A 182 -12.33 -27.04 -20.53
C GLY A 182 -12.85 -26.60 -21.90
N THR A 183 -13.95 -25.83 -21.96
CA THR A 183 -14.49 -25.31 -23.22
C THR A 183 -13.65 -24.16 -23.76
N ARG A 184 -13.21 -23.29 -22.87
CA ARG A 184 -12.36 -22.11 -23.21
C ARG A 184 -10.87 -22.40 -23.09
N ASN A 185 -10.49 -23.54 -22.50
CA ASN A 185 -9.11 -23.93 -22.22
C ASN A 185 -8.35 -22.88 -21.36
N ILE A 186 -9.04 -22.31 -20.37
CA ILE A 186 -8.49 -21.32 -19.44
C ILE A 186 -8.99 -21.56 -18.01
N ASN A 187 -8.25 -21.05 -17.02
CA ASN A 187 -8.77 -20.92 -15.67
C ASN A 187 -9.67 -19.69 -15.57
N VAL A 188 -10.81 -19.85 -14.93
CA VAL A 188 -11.78 -18.78 -14.65
C VAL A 188 -12.02 -18.68 -13.15
N HIS A 189 -12.56 -17.57 -12.70
CA HIS A 189 -12.86 -17.40 -11.28
C HIS A 189 -13.92 -18.39 -10.81
N ASN A 190 -13.72 -18.97 -9.66
CA ASN A 190 -14.70 -19.78 -8.96
C ASN A 190 -15.41 -18.91 -7.92
N TRP A 191 -16.71 -18.71 -8.07
CA TRP A 191 -17.49 -17.86 -7.19
C TRP A 191 -18.94 -18.31 -7.10
N THR A 192 -19.63 -17.88 -6.04
CA THR A 192 -21.01 -18.30 -5.72
C THR A 192 -22.02 -17.84 -6.76
N ASN A 193 -21.80 -16.67 -7.36
CA ASN A 193 -22.68 -16.12 -8.38
C ASN A 193 -21.85 -15.59 -9.55
N THR A 194 -21.84 -16.34 -10.65
CA THR A 194 -21.13 -15.98 -11.88
C THR A 194 -21.92 -15.05 -12.81
N ALA A 195 -23.19 -14.79 -12.50
CA ALA A 195 -24.06 -13.94 -13.33
C ALA A 195 -23.79 -12.44 -13.15
N GLN A 196 -23.06 -12.06 -12.12
CA GLN A 196 -22.70 -10.66 -11.83
C GLN A 196 -21.19 -10.49 -11.88
N GLU A 197 -20.67 -10.05 -13.01
CA GLU A 197 -19.23 -9.87 -13.28
C GLU A 197 -18.55 -8.93 -12.28
N GLN A 198 -19.29 -8.00 -11.69
CA GLN A 198 -18.78 -7.06 -10.68
C GLN A 198 -18.45 -7.75 -9.33
N PHE A 199 -18.97 -8.94 -9.08
CA PHE A 199 -18.76 -9.69 -7.85
C PHE A 199 -17.88 -10.91 -8.09
N SER A 200 -16.65 -10.68 -8.41
CA SER A 200 -15.65 -11.75 -8.57
C SER A 200 -15.12 -12.23 -7.24
N ASN A 201 -14.58 -13.46 -7.24
CA ASN A 201 -13.84 -13.96 -6.10
C ASN A 201 -12.67 -13.02 -5.75
N PRO A 202 -12.61 -12.49 -4.52
CA PRO A 202 -11.54 -11.54 -4.13
C PRO A 202 -10.16 -12.14 -4.28
N TYR A 203 -9.95 -13.41 -3.99
CA TYR A 203 -8.66 -14.08 -4.11
C TYR A 203 -8.25 -14.30 -5.56
N TRP A 204 -9.22 -14.57 -6.46
CA TRP A 204 -8.95 -14.60 -7.89
C TRP A 204 -8.49 -13.24 -8.41
N MET A 205 -9.15 -12.16 -8.00
CA MET A 205 -8.78 -10.80 -8.38
C MET A 205 -7.36 -10.46 -7.91
N LEU A 206 -7.04 -10.75 -6.65
CA LEU A 206 -5.73 -10.47 -6.07
C LEU A 206 -4.59 -11.28 -6.69
N ASN A 207 -4.88 -12.50 -7.17
CA ASN A 207 -3.86 -13.38 -7.73
C ASN A 207 -3.75 -13.31 -9.26
N ARG A 208 -4.85 -13.02 -9.97
CA ARG A 208 -4.89 -13.06 -11.45
C ARG A 208 -5.00 -11.70 -12.11
N GLN A 209 -5.64 -10.72 -11.45
CA GLN A 209 -5.71 -9.35 -11.96
C GLN A 209 -4.62 -8.45 -11.36
N LYS A 210 -3.79 -8.97 -10.51
CA LYS A 210 -2.71 -8.38 -9.74
C LYS A 210 -2.14 -7.08 -10.36
N PRO A 211 -2.66 -5.90 -10.00
CA PRO A 211 -2.12 -4.65 -10.52
C PRO A 211 -0.77 -4.38 -9.85
N VAL A 212 0.24 -4.13 -10.69
CA VAL A 212 1.60 -3.85 -10.25
C VAL A 212 2.02 -2.48 -10.76
N SER A 213 2.60 -1.68 -9.89
CA SER A 213 3.15 -0.37 -10.22
C SER A 213 4.62 -0.27 -9.85
N TYR A 214 5.44 0.14 -10.80
CA TYR A 214 6.85 0.46 -10.60
C TYR A 214 7.08 1.94 -10.85
N ARG A 215 7.81 2.60 -9.98
CA ARG A 215 8.21 3.99 -10.16
C ARG A 215 9.68 4.17 -9.80
N ASN A 216 10.43 4.75 -10.73
CA ASN A 216 11.78 5.21 -10.49
C ASN A 216 11.83 6.73 -10.66
N ARG A 217 12.45 7.43 -9.72
CA ARG A 217 12.64 8.87 -9.78
C ARG A 217 14.11 9.20 -9.51
N TYR A 218 14.67 10.03 -10.35
CA TYR A 218 16.03 10.55 -10.26
C TYR A 218 15.95 12.08 -10.20
N GLU A 219 16.66 12.68 -9.29
CA GLU A 219 16.72 14.14 -9.10
C GLU A 219 18.15 14.61 -8.87
#